data_e25b25a4cdc6c8eca2b0e8b5190838a6
#
_entry.id   e25b25a4cdc6c8eca2b0e8b5190838a6
#
_cell.length_a   1.000
_cell.length_b   1.000
_cell.length_c   1.000
_cell.angle_alpha   90.00
_cell.angle_beta   90.00
_cell.angle_gamma   90.00
#
_symmetry.space_group_name_H-M   'P 1'
#
loop_
_entity.id
_entity.type
_entity.pdbx_description
1 polymer ?
#
loop_
_entity_poly.entity_id
_entity_poly.type
_entity_poly.pdbx_seq_one_letter_code
_entity_poly.pdbx_strand_id
1 'polypeptide(L)'
;WILRKAFEEYLPEEILWRQKEQFSDGVGYSWIDTLKEVVEDLVSDQNMKDAKIKFPIKTPTTKEEYYYRSLFSNHFPSNTAAMSVPQEPSVACSTKIALEWDEAFKLINEPSGRAISKVHQDAY
;
A
#
# COMPACT_ATOMS: atom_id res chain seq x y z
N TRP A 1 -10.69 -15.74 -17.27
CA TRP A 1 -11.02 -17.18 -17.33
C TRP A 1 -10.64 -17.81 -18.69
N ILE A 2 -11.03 -17.25 -19.82
CA ILE A 2 -10.86 -17.88 -21.15
C ILE A 2 -9.39 -18.18 -21.52
N LEU A 3 -8.47 -17.27 -21.19
CA LEU A 3 -7.04 -17.47 -21.43
C LEU A 3 -6.50 -18.67 -20.63
N ARG A 4 -6.84 -18.74 -19.34
CA ARG A 4 -6.44 -19.86 -18.49
C ARG A 4 -7.00 -21.18 -19.03
N LYS A 5 -8.27 -21.19 -19.40
CA LYS A 5 -8.91 -22.38 -19.99
C LYS A 5 -8.22 -22.84 -21.27
N ALA A 6 -7.79 -21.92 -22.12
CA ALA A 6 -7.08 -22.24 -23.36
C ALA A 6 -5.68 -22.84 -23.13
N PHE A 7 -5.10 -22.67 -21.97
CA PHE A 7 -3.75 -23.16 -21.63
C PHE A 7 -3.74 -24.34 -20.64
N GLU A 8 -4.90 -24.93 -20.32
CA GLU A 8 -5.00 -26.07 -19.38
C GLU A 8 -4.13 -27.28 -19.77
N GLU A 9 -3.93 -27.52 -21.04
CA GLU A 9 -3.10 -28.62 -21.51
C GLU A 9 -1.59 -28.28 -21.59
N TYR A 10 -1.25 -27.00 -21.41
CA TYR A 10 0.12 -26.51 -21.62
C TYR A 10 0.83 -26.11 -20.32
N LEU A 11 0.07 -25.80 -19.26
CA LEU A 11 0.62 -25.30 -17.99
C LEU A 11 0.13 -26.17 -16.82
N PRO A 12 0.98 -26.41 -15.81
CA PRO A 12 0.54 -27.03 -14.56
C PRO A 12 -0.61 -26.26 -13.92
N GLU A 13 -1.54 -26.98 -13.29
CA GLU A 13 -2.75 -26.41 -12.70
C GLU A 13 -2.44 -25.36 -11.65
N GLU A 14 -1.44 -25.60 -10.80
CA GLU A 14 -0.99 -24.67 -9.75
C GLU A 14 -0.47 -23.34 -10.30
N ILE A 15 0.05 -23.33 -11.53
CA ILE A 15 0.50 -22.09 -12.19
C ILE A 15 -0.65 -21.43 -12.90
N LEU A 16 -1.45 -22.23 -13.59
CA LEU A 16 -2.54 -21.75 -14.45
C LEU A 16 -3.63 -21.06 -13.65
N TRP A 17 -3.99 -21.61 -12.49
CA TRP A 17 -5.08 -21.12 -11.66
C TRP A 17 -4.65 -20.32 -10.45
N ARG A 18 -3.33 -20.09 -10.28
CA ARG A 18 -2.83 -19.23 -9.20
C ARG A 18 -3.50 -17.87 -9.22
N GLN A 19 -3.62 -17.27 -8.03
CA GLN A 19 -4.07 -15.89 -7.90
C GLN A 19 -3.10 -14.95 -8.64
N LYS A 20 -3.67 -14.00 -9.39
CA LYS A 20 -2.88 -12.95 -10.00
C LYS A 20 -2.39 -11.99 -8.92
N GLU A 21 -1.09 -11.89 -8.78
CA GLU A 21 -0.48 -10.87 -7.94
C GLU A 21 -0.37 -9.54 -8.70
N GLN A 22 -0.47 -8.45 -7.96
CA GLN A 22 -0.12 -7.15 -8.49
C GLN A 22 1.40 -7.05 -8.66
N PHE A 23 1.85 -6.14 -9.51
CA PHE A 23 3.28 -5.98 -9.74
C PHE A 23 4.04 -5.58 -8.47
N SER A 24 3.41 -4.78 -7.60
CA SER A 24 3.94 -4.43 -6.28
C SER A 24 4.11 -5.63 -5.35
N ASP A 25 3.21 -6.61 -5.42
CA ASP A 25 3.24 -7.80 -4.58
C ASP A 25 4.33 -8.78 -5.04
N GLY A 26 4.65 -8.78 -6.33
CA GLY A 26 5.71 -9.59 -6.93
C GLY A 26 7.13 -9.25 -6.46
N VAL A 27 7.32 -8.08 -5.83
CA VAL A 27 8.59 -7.70 -5.18
C VAL A 27 8.78 -8.39 -3.83
N GLY A 28 7.70 -8.93 -3.27
CA GLY A 28 7.66 -9.65 -2.00
C GLY A 28 7.17 -8.79 -0.83
N TYR A 29 6.33 -9.37 0.00
CA TYR A 29 5.74 -8.70 1.18
C TYR A 29 6.78 -8.31 2.23
N SER A 30 7.90 -9.02 2.31
CA SER A 30 9.00 -8.71 3.23
C SER A 30 9.55 -7.30 3.02
N TRP A 31 9.47 -6.74 1.83
CA TRP A 31 9.90 -5.36 1.56
C TRP A 31 9.06 -4.33 2.32
N ILE A 32 7.74 -4.51 2.36
CA ILE A 32 6.84 -3.60 3.07
C ILE A 32 7.18 -3.61 4.57
N ASP A 33 7.37 -4.79 5.14
CA ASP A 33 7.69 -4.93 6.57
C ASP A 33 9.06 -4.33 6.88
N THR A 34 10.06 -4.60 6.06
CA THR A 34 11.40 -4.03 6.21
C THR A 34 11.37 -2.49 6.15
N LEU A 35 10.59 -1.90 5.23
CA LEU A 35 10.44 -0.45 5.17
C LEU A 35 9.77 0.12 6.42
N LYS A 36 8.75 -0.53 6.95
CA LYS A 36 8.10 -0.12 8.20
C LYS A 36 9.08 -0.16 9.37
N GLU A 37 9.85 -1.23 9.52
CA GLU A 37 10.89 -1.35 10.56
C GLU A 37 11.93 -0.23 10.44
N VAL A 38 12.46 0.00 9.25
CA VAL A 38 13.44 1.08 9.01
C VAL A 38 12.87 2.44 9.38
N VAL A 39 11.62 2.70 9.04
CA VAL A 39 10.97 3.99 9.32
C VAL A 39 10.69 4.17 10.81
N GLU A 40 10.36 3.10 11.54
CA GLU A 40 10.20 3.16 13.01
C GLU A 40 11.46 3.68 13.70
N ASP A 41 12.64 3.30 13.21
CA ASP A 41 13.93 3.78 13.74
C ASP A 41 14.28 5.20 13.30
N LEU A 42 13.87 5.60 12.08
CA LEU A 42 14.21 6.91 11.51
C LEU A 42 13.31 8.05 12.00
N VAL A 43 12.07 7.75 12.37
CA VAL A 43 11.07 8.76 12.78
C VAL A 43 10.77 8.60 14.27
N SER A 44 11.21 9.58 15.06
CA SER A 44 10.95 9.58 16.49
C SER A 44 9.49 9.96 16.81
N ASP A 45 9.03 9.57 18.01
CA ASP A 45 7.71 10.00 18.50
C ASP A 45 7.60 11.52 18.66
N GLN A 46 8.73 12.21 18.89
CA GLN A 46 8.76 13.66 18.91
C GLN A 46 8.48 14.24 17.51
N ASN A 47 9.04 13.62 16.46
CA ASN A 47 8.71 14.02 15.09
C ASN A 47 7.22 13.93 14.82
N MET A 48 6.55 12.88 15.32
CA MET A 48 5.11 12.71 15.14
C MET A 48 4.30 13.77 15.91
N LYS A 49 4.71 14.13 17.13
CA LYS A 49 4.08 15.22 17.89
C LYS A 49 4.18 16.56 17.17
N ASP A 50 5.31 16.81 16.52
CA ASP A 50 5.58 18.04 15.81
C ASP A 50 5.10 18.01 14.34
N ALA A 51 4.53 16.90 13.89
CA ALA A 51 4.13 16.70 12.50
C ALA A 51 3.17 17.79 11.99
N LYS A 52 2.23 18.21 12.81
CA LYS A 52 1.26 19.28 12.45
C LYS A 52 1.93 20.66 12.28
N ILE A 53 2.97 20.91 13.05
CA ILE A 53 3.74 22.17 12.95
C ILE A 53 4.57 22.15 11.67
N LYS A 54 5.27 21.02 11.40
CA LYS A 54 6.14 20.88 10.24
C LYS A 54 5.36 20.74 8.93
N PHE A 55 4.24 20.04 8.95
CA PHE A 55 3.39 19.74 7.79
C PHE A 55 1.94 20.14 8.07
N PRO A 56 1.62 21.44 8.10
CA PRO A 56 0.27 21.92 8.42
C PRO A 56 -0.77 21.53 7.35
N ILE A 57 -0.33 21.30 6.11
CA ILE A 57 -1.18 20.88 5.00
C ILE A 57 -1.04 19.37 4.86
N LYS A 58 -2.16 18.64 4.99
CA LYS A 58 -2.19 17.20 4.90
C LYS A 58 -1.14 16.54 5.81
N THR A 59 -1.29 16.79 7.09
CA THR A 59 -0.42 16.30 8.15
C THR A 59 -0.34 14.78 8.14
N PRO A 60 0.86 14.19 8.13
CA PRO A 60 1.03 12.74 8.21
C PRO A 60 0.54 12.21 9.57
N THR A 61 -0.07 11.03 9.57
CA THR A 61 -0.65 10.37 10.73
C THR A 61 0.14 9.16 11.22
N THR A 62 1.00 8.62 10.36
CA THR A 62 1.92 7.52 10.69
C THR A 62 3.37 7.92 10.47
N LYS A 63 4.31 7.19 11.10
CA LYS A 63 5.75 7.41 10.90
C LYS A 63 6.16 7.21 9.44
N GLU A 64 5.57 6.23 8.77
CA GLU A 64 5.80 5.97 7.35
C GLU A 64 5.36 7.16 6.48
N GLU A 65 4.14 7.67 6.69
CA GLU A 65 3.66 8.88 6.03
C GLU A 65 4.56 10.09 6.31
N TYR A 66 5.03 10.23 7.57
CA TYR A 66 5.94 11.32 7.94
C TYR A 66 7.26 11.23 7.18
N TYR A 67 7.83 10.04 7.07
CA TYR A 67 9.08 9.81 6.35
C TYR A 67 8.94 10.19 4.88
N TYR A 68 7.96 9.65 4.19
CA TYR A 68 7.71 9.97 2.77
C TYR A 68 7.36 11.45 2.58
N ARG A 69 6.57 12.02 3.51
CA ARG A 69 6.25 13.44 3.48
C ARG A 69 7.49 14.32 3.63
N SER A 70 8.44 13.92 4.46
CA SER A 70 9.71 14.63 4.63
C SER A 70 10.54 14.59 3.35
N LEU A 71 10.69 13.44 2.73
CA LEU A 71 11.39 13.29 1.45
C LEU A 71 10.71 14.12 0.35
N PHE A 72 9.40 14.00 0.23
CA PHE A 72 8.63 14.76 -0.75
C PHE A 72 8.81 16.27 -0.59
N SER A 73 8.74 16.78 0.63
CA SER A 73 8.87 18.21 0.90
C SER A 73 10.28 18.76 0.65
N ASN A 74 11.33 17.93 0.74
CA ASN A 74 12.67 18.32 0.38
C ASN A 74 12.82 18.58 -1.13
N HIS A 75 12.09 17.83 -1.95
CA HIS A 75 12.11 17.99 -3.41
C HIS A 75 11.05 18.98 -3.91
N PHE A 76 9.90 19.05 -3.23
CA PHE A 76 8.73 19.85 -3.62
C PHE A 76 8.23 20.70 -2.44
N PRO A 77 8.91 21.80 -2.09
CA PRO A 77 8.63 22.55 -0.86
C PRO A 77 7.40 23.46 -0.94
N SER A 78 6.72 23.58 -2.08
CA SER A 78 5.59 24.49 -2.23
C SER A 78 4.32 23.97 -1.55
N ASN A 79 3.47 24.90 -1.09
CA ASN A 79 2.15 24.57 -0.54
C ASN A 79 1.26 23.86 -1.58
N THR A 80 1.37 24.24 -2.83
CA THR A 80 0.62 23.59 -3.92
C THR A 80 1.00 22.12 -4.07
N ALA A 81 2.30 21.81 -3.99
CA ALA A 81 2.77 20.43 -3.98
C ALA A 81 2.25 19.69 -2.73
N ALA A 82 2.27 20.33 -1.57
CA ALA A 82 1.72 19.75 -0.35
C ALA A 82 0.23 19.40 -0.48
N MET A 83 -0.54 20.17 -1.20
CA MET A 83 -1.96 19.91 -1.46
C MET A 83 -2.22 18.70 -2.36
N SER A 84 -1.25 18.27 -3.16
CA SER A 84 -1.37 17.08 -4.02
C SER A 84 -1.12 15.76 -3.30
N VAL A 85 -0.57 15.79 -2.08
CA VAL A 85 -0.31 14.56 -1.29
C VAL A 85 -1.64 13.86 -0.96
N PRO A 86 -1.77 12.55 -1.18
CA PRO A 86 -2.94 11.80 -0.75
C PRO A 86 -3.04 11.77 0.78
N GLN A 87 -4.25 11.75 1.33
CA GLN A 87 -4.48 11.72 2.78
C GLN A 87 -5.13 10.42 3.26
N GLU A 88 -5.59 9.60 2.36
CA GLU A 88 -6.31 8.40 2.71
C GLU A 88 -5.53 7.18 2.22
N PRO A 89 -5.55 6.11 3.00
CA PRO A 89 -4.96 4.86 2.54
C PRO A 89 -5.63 4.43 1.24
N SER A 90 -4.84 4.06 0.25
CA SER A 90 -5.35 3.39 -0.94
C SER A 90 -5.05 1.90 -0.79
N VAL A 91 -6.09 1.08 -0.83
CA VAL A 91 -5.92 -0.37 -0.85
C VAL A 91 -5.70 -0.80 -2.29
N ALA A 92 -4.53 -1.38 -2.57
CA ALA A 92 -4.19 -1.89 -3.90
C ALA A 92 -4.43 -0.87 -5.04
N CYS A 93 -4.13 0.42 -4.80
CA CYS A 93 -4.40 1.53 -5.74
C CYS A 93 -5.89 1.67 -6.13
N SER A 94 -6.80 1.12 -5.33
CA SER A 94 -8.23 1.15 -5.61
C SER A 94 -8.83 2.52 -5.30
N THR A 95 -9.82 2.91 -6.08
CA THR A 95 -10.63 4.10 -5.80
C THR A 95 -11.58 3.83 -4.64
N LYS A 96 -12.07 4.90 -3.98
CA LYS A 96 -13.10 4.77 -2.93
C LYS A 96 -14.30 3.94 -3.39
N ILE A 97 -14.75 4.13 -4.62
CA ILE A 97 -15.87 3.39 -5.21
C ILE A 97 -15.54 1.88 -5.30
N ALA A 98 -14.31 1.54 -5.68
CA ALA A 98 -13.90 0.14 -5.77
C ALA A 98 -13.84 -0.52 -4.38
N LEU A 99 -13.46 0.22 -3.33
CA LEU A 99 -13.48 -0.27 -1.94
C LEU A 99 -14.90 -0.51 -1.40
N GLU A 100 -15.91 0.14 -1.98
CA GLU A 100 -17.32 -0.06 -1.60
C GLU A 100 -17.91 -1.33 -2.19
N TRP A 101 -17.31 -1.90 -3.23
CA TRP A 101 -17.82 -3.10 -3.93
C TRP A 101 -17.62 -4.38 -3.13
N ASP A 102 -16.63 -4.43 -2.24
CA ASP A 102 -16.36 -5.59 -1.40
C ASP A 102 -16.24 -5.16 0.06
N GLU A 103 -17.12 -5.70 0.90
CA GLU A 103 -17.13 -5.41 2.33
C GLU A 103 -15.85 -5.86 3.04
N ALA A 104 -15.12 -6.82 2.51
CA ALA A 104 -13.84 -7.26 3.05
C ALA A 104 -12.82 -6.11 3.09
N PHE A 105 -12.87 -5.18 2.14
CA PHE A 105 -12.00 -4.01 2.13
C PHE A 105 -12.30 -2.99 3.24
N LYS A 106 -13.52 -2.96 3.77
CA LYS A 106 -13.90 -2.05 4.86
C LYS A 106 -13.33 -2.46 6.21
N LEU A 107 -12.97 -3.73 6.35
CA LEU A 107 -12.49 -4.32 7.60
C LEU A 107 -10.95 -4.30 7.70
N ILE A 108 -10.27 -3.84 6.67
CA ILE A 108 -8.82 -3.95 6.55
C ILE A 108 -8.17 -2.61 6.88
N ASN A 109 -7.45 -2.58 8.00
CA ASN A 109 -6.61 -1.44 8.39
C ASN A 109 -5.24 -1.44 7.67
N GLU A 110 -4.97 -2.44 6.85
CA GLU A 110 -3.71 -2.59 6.14
C GLU A 110 -3.86 -2.07 4.70
N PRO A 111 -3.25 -0.94 4.32
CA PRO A 111 -3.39 -0.35 2.98
C PRO A 111 -2.59 -1.11 1.90
N SER A 112 -1.79 -2.10 2.28
CA SER A 112 -1.07 -2.95 1.31
C SER A 112 -2.01 -3.94 0.64
N GLY A 113 -1.60 -4.49 -0.50
CA GLY A 113 -2.35 -5.53 -1.22
C GLY A 113 -2.66 -6.80 -0.41
N ARG A 114 -2.05 -6.96 0.78
CA ARG A 114 -2.36 -8.01 1.78
C ARG A 114 -3.81 -8.02 2.23
N ALA A 115 -4.54 -6.98 1.94
CA ALA A 115 -5.99 -6.92 2.15
C ALA A 115 -6.73 -8.11 1.54
N ILE A 116 -6.14 -8.76 0.55
CA ILE A 116 -6.65 -9.97 -0.11
C ILE A 116 -5.97 -11.22 0.46
N SER A 117 -5.60 -11.22 1.72
CA SER A 117 -4.84 -12.29 2.38
C SER A 117 -5.47 -13.68 2.26
N LYS A 118 -6.80 -13.78 2.18
CA LYS A 118 -7.48 -15.05 1.93
C LYS A 118 -7.21 -15.62 0.54
N VAL A 119 -6.96 -14.77 -0.42
CA VAL A 119 -6.68 -15.14 -1.80
C VAL A 119 -5.23 -15.61 -1.96
N HIS A 120 -4.33 -15.16 -1.09
CA HIS A 120 -2.92 -15.55 -1.10
C HIS A 120 -2.64 -16.77 -0.22
N GLN A 121 -3.49 -17.08 0.76
CA GLN A 121 -3.30 -18.27 1.62
C GLN A 121 -3.47 -19.60 0.88
N ASP A 122 -4.25 -19.60 -0.19
CA ASP A 122 -4.49 -20.79 -1.03
C ASP A 122 -3.50 -20.89 -2.22
N ALA A 123 -2.55 -19.95 -2.34
CA ALA A 123 -1.63 -19.87 -3.47
C ALA A 123 -0.20 -20.38 -3.18
N TYR A 124 0.06 -20.84 -1.92
CA TYR A 124 1.35 -21.41 -1.49
C TYR A 124 1.17 -22.68 -0.69
#